data_86372cd6a67c84b5eecc7d092ac8d474
#
_entry.id   86372cd6a67c84b5eecc7d092ac8d474
#
_cell.length_a   1.000
_cell.length_b   1.000
_cell.length_c   1.000
_cell.angle_alpha   90.00
_cell.angle_beta   90.00
_cell.angle_gamma   90.00
#
_symmetry.space_group_name_H-M   'P 1'
#
loop_
_entity.id
_entity.type
_entity.pdbx_description
1 polymer ?
#
loop_
_entity_poly.entity_id
_entity_poly.type
_entity_poly.pdbx_seq_one_letter_code
_entity_poly.pdbx_strand_id
1 'polypeptide(L)'
;MIIRGFIKEVGQTREWTDKNGEKKQSVKLVMEIPYVSKEGKEHRDELMGEMSFGNPEFLDSLKRTCEAGEKCEFHVGFFLSEWKEKRIQNIKVFNLSKLLA
;
A
#
# COMPACT_ATOMS: atom_id res chain seq x y z
N MET A 1 -7.06 4.41 -9.36
CA MET A 1 -7.24 5.58 -8.47
C MET A 1 -5.91 6.00 -7.89
N ILE A 2 -5.68 7.29 -7.82
CA ILE A 2 -4.45 7.84 -7.26
C ILE A 2 -4.76 8.49 -5.93
N ILE A 3 -4.02 8.10 -4.88
CA ILE A 3 -4.11 8.73 -3.57
C ILE A 3 -2.73 9.19 -3.13
N ARG A 4 -2.68 10.25 -2.33
CA ARG A 4 -1.44 10.84 -1.85
C ARG A 4 -1.40 10.82 -0.34
N GLY A 5 -0.28 10.42 0.20
CA GLY A 5 -0.11 10.33 1.63
C GLY A 5 1.23 9.77 2.03
N PHE A 6 1.26 9.07 3.15
CA PHE A 6 2.49 8.57 3.74
C PHE A 6 2.40 7.06 3.97
N ILE A 7 3.55 6.41 3.97
CA ILE A 7 3.64 5.02 4.43
C ILE A 7 3.77 5.10 5.96
N LYS A 8 2.75 4.65 6.66
CA LYS A 8 2.80 4.60 8.12
C LYS A 8 3.57 3.40 8.62
N GLU A 9 3.38 2.25 7.96
CA GLU A 9 3.99 1.00 8.37
C GLU A 9 4.22 0.10 7.16
N VAL A 10 5.38 -0.55 7.14
CA VAL A 10 5.69 -1.60 6.19
C VAL A 10 5.54 -2.92 6.94
N GLY A 11 4.52 -3.69 6.57
CA GLY A 11 4.18 -4.92 7.26
C GLY A 11 4.97 -6.13 6.78
N GLN A 12 4.41 -7.29 7.02
CA GLN A 12 5.07 -8.55 6.68
C GLN A 12 5.01 -8.82 5.18
N THR A 13 6.03 -9.50 4.69
CA THR A 13 6.06 -9.99 3.32
C THR A 13 5.43 -11.37 3.25
N ARG A 14 4.88 -11.67 2.07
CA ARG A 14 4.31 -12.97 1.76
C ARG A 14 4.91 -13.48 0.46
N GLU A 15 5.28 -14.76 0.45
CA GLU A 15 5.76 -15.43 -0.75
C GLU A 15 4.80 -16.53 -1.15
N TRP A 16 4.60 -16.70 -2.46
CA TRP A 16 3.84 -17.82 -3.00
C TRP A 16 4.36 -18.17 -4.39
N THR A 17 4.01 -19.35 -4.85
CA THR A 17 4.33 -19.79 -6.21
C THR A 17 3.05 -19.75 -7.04
N ASP A 18 3.11 -19.12 -8.20
CA ASP A 18 1.96 -19.04 -9.08
C ASP A 18 1.77 -20.34 -9.89
N LYS A 19 0.75 -20.35 -10.76
CA LYS A 19 0.42 -21.51 -11.59
C LYS A 19 1.54 -21.89 -12.56
N ASN A 20 2.40 -20.95 -12.90
CA ASN A 20 3.51 -21.17 -13.83
C ASN A 20 4.81 -21.56 -13.13
N GLY A 21 4.77 -21.74 -11.80
CA GLY A 21 5.94 -22.08 -11.02
C GLY A 21 6.83 -20.90 -10.68
N GLU A 22 6.39 -19.68 -10.96
CA GLU A 22 7.15 -18.47 -10.61
C GLU A 22 6.90 -18.06 -9.17
N LYS A 23 7.98 -17.71 -8.48
CA LYS A 23 7.87 -17.17 -7.13
C LYS A 23 7.42 -15.73 -7.18
N LYS A 24 6.39 -15.43 -6.39
CA LYS A 24 5.83 -14.09 -6.24
C LYS A 24 5.99 -13.64 -4.81
N GLN A 25 6.19 -12.36 -4.63
CA GLN A 25 6.32 -11.75 -3.31
C GLN A 25 5.43 -10.52 -3.23
N SER A 26 4.85 -10.31 -2.06
CA SER A 26 4.10 -9.08 -1.79
C SER A 26 4.35 -8.62 -0.35
N VAL A 27 4.05 -7.36 -0.11
CA VAL A 27 4.17 -6.74 1.20
C VAL A 27 2.89 -5.98 1.51
N LYS A 28 2.46 -6.04 2.76
CA LYS A 28 1.33 -5.24 3.23
C LYS A 28 1.84 -3.89 3.70
N LEU A 29 1.14 -2.84 3.30
CA LEU A 29 1.46 -1.47 3.66
C LEU A 29 0.28 -0.87 4.40
N VAL A 30 0.56 -0.09 5.44
CA VAL A 30 -0.43 0.80 6.01
C VAL A 30 -0.14 2.20 5.47
N MET A 31 -1.09 2.73 4.71
CA MET A 31 -1.00 4.07 4.11
C MET A 31 -1.79 5.04 4.97
N GLU A 32 -1.25 6.22 5.16
CA GLU A 32 -1.88 7.28 5.92
C GLU A 32 -2.22 8.44 4.99
N ILE A 33 -3.51 8.72 4.85
CA ILE A 33 -4.02 9.70 3.89
C ILE A 33 -4.54 10.92 4.66
N PRO A 34 -3.85 12.07 4.59
CA PRO A 34 -4.33 13.27 5.26
C PRO A 34 -5.50 13.90 4.51
N TYR A 35 -6.45 14.42 5.26
CA TYR A 35 -7.56 15.19 4.73
C TYR A 35 -8.00 16.24 5.73
N VAL A 36 -8.71 17.26 5.24
CA VAL A 36 -9.23 18.33 6.07
C VAL A 36 -10.75 18.19 6.12
N SER A 37 -11.30 18.15 7.34
CA SER A 37 -12.75 18.06 7.54
C SER A 37 -13.43 19.39 7.21
N LYS A 38 -14.77 19.38 7.18
CA LYS A 38 -15.56 20.60 6.98
C LYS A 38 -15.31 21.67 8.04
N GLU A 39 -14.86 21.24 9.21
CA GLU A 39 -14.57 22.15 10.34
C GLU A 39 -13.14 22.69 10.29
N GLY A 40 -12.36 22.35 9.26
CA GLY A 40 -10.99 22.79 9.11
C GLY A 40 -9.97 22.00 9.91
N LYS A 41 -10.36 20.88 10.49
CA LYS A 41 -9.45 20.01 11.25
C LYS A 41 -8.75 19.02 10.34
N GLU A 42 -7.46 18.83 10.57
CA GLU A 42 -6.71 17.79 9.87
C GLU A 42 -7.00 16.42 10.49
N HIS A 43 -7.23 15.46 9.62
CA HIS A 43 -7.42 14.06 9.96
C HIS A 43 -6.53 13.22 9.06
N ARG A 44 -6.24 11.99 9.49
CA ARG A 44 -5.53 11.03 8.68
C ARG A 44 -6.27 9.71 8.70
N ASP A 45 -6.68 9.26 7.53
CA ASP A 45 -7.29 7.94 7.37
C ASP A 45 -6.21 6.91 7.10
N GLU A 46 -6.37 5.73 7.66
CA GLU A 46 -5.46 4.63 7.46
C GLU A 46 -6.08 3.60 6.53
N LEU A 47 -5.32 3.20 5.52
CA LEU A 47 -5.72 2.17 4.57
C LEU A 47 -4.65 1.10 4.51
N MET A 48 -5.06 -0.16 4.52
CA MET A 48 -4.14 -1.27 4.34
C MET A 48 -4.20 -1.75 2.90
N GLY A 49 -3.05 -1.76 2.23
CA GLY A 49 -2.94 -2.26 0.86
C GLY A 49 -1.86 -3.31 0.74
N GLU A 50 -1.91 -4.08 -0.34
CA GLU A 50 -0.91 -5.09 -0.65
C GLU A 50 -0.23 -4.74 -1.97
N MET A 51 1.09 -4.81 -1.99
CA MET A 51 1.89 -4.48 -3.15
C MET A 51 2.82 -5.64 -3.50
N SER A 52 2.78 -6.07 -4.76
CA SER A 52 3.69 -7.09 -5.27
C SER A 52 5.02 -6.45 -5.66
N PHE A 53 6.11 -7.17 -5.44
CA PHE A 53 7.43 -6.71 -5.84
C PHE A 53 8.29 -7.89 -6.30
N GLY A 54 9.26 -7.61 -7.16
CA GLY A 54 10.16 -8.65 -7.69
C GLY A 54 11.58 -8.56 -7.16
N ASN A 55 11.99 -7.39 -6.67
CA ASN A 55 13.36 -7.15 -6.22
C ASN A 55 13.39 -6.84 -4.72
N PRO A 56 14.16 -7.59 -3.91
CA PRO A 56 14.28 -7.33 -2.48
C PRO A 56 14.74 -5.90 -2.13
N GLU A 57 15.52 -5.25 -3.00
CA GLU A 57 15.94 -3.87 -2.79
C GLU A 57 14.76 -2.90 -2.72
N PHE A 58 13.68 -3.23 -3.39
CA PHE A 58 12.45 -2.45 -3.35
C PHE A 58 11.87 -2.37 -1.94
N LEU A 59 11.92 -3.48 -1.20
CA LEU A 59 11.45 -3.53 0.18
C LEU A 59 12.27 -2.60 1.08
N ASP A 60 13.59 -2.56 0.91
CA ASP A 60 14.45 -1.67 1.65
C ASP A 60 14.15 -0.20 1.34
N SER A 61 13.86 0.10 0.08
CA SER A 61 13.44 1.43 -0.35
C SER A 61 12.14 1.85 0.31
N LEU A 62 11.15 0.95 0.41
CA LEU A 62 9.90 1.22 1.10
C LEU A 62 10.12 1.54 2.57
N LYS A 63 10.96 0.77 3.24
CA LYS A 63 11.27 0.98 4.65
C LYS A 63 11.93 2.33 4.88
N ARG A 64 12.89 2.70 4.03
CA ARG A 64 13.55 4.01 4.12
C ARG A 64 12.58 5.16 3.90
N THR A 65 11.69 5.03 2.92
CA THR A 65 10.66 6.03 2.64
C THR A 65 9.70 6.19 3.82
N CYS A 66 9.33 5.07 4.45
CA CYS A 66 8.50 5.07 5.64
C CYS A 66 9.17 5.79 6.81
N GLU A 67 10.42 5.45 7.10
CA GLU A 67 11.20 6.03 8.20
C GLU A 67 11.44 7.52 8.00
N ALA A 68 11.69 7.94 6.76
CA ALA A 68 11.93 9.33 6.44
C ALA A 68 10.65 10.18 6.47
N GLY A 69 9.47 9.54 6.52
CA GLY A 69 8.19 10.27 6.51
C GLY A 69 7.92 11.00 5.21
N GLU A 70 8.43 10.48 4.10
CA GLU A 70 8.27 11.13 2.80
C GLU A 70 6.86 10.94 2.23
N LYS A 71 6.31 12.01 1.64
CA LYS A 71 5.01 11.95 0.99
C LYS A 71 5.10 11.18 -0.32
N CYS A 72 4.13 10.34 -0.56
CA CYS A 72 4.08 9.44 -1.70
C CYS A 72 2.77 9.56 -2.47
N GLU A 73 2.82 9.16 -3.73
CA GLU A 73 1.66 8.98 -4.57
C GLU A 73 1.48 7.48 -4.79
N PHE A 74 0.29 6.97 -4.43
CA PHE A 74 -0.04 5.56 -4.55
C PHE A 74 -1.06 5.36 -5.66
N HIS A 75 -0.77 4.46 -6.58
CA HIS A 75 -1.73 4.02 -7.60
C HIS A 75 -2.39 2.75 -7.09
N VAL A 76 -3.67 2.83 -6.77
CA VAL A 76 -4.39 1.75 -6.10
C VAL A 76 -5.61 1.30 -6.87
N GLY A 77 -5.95 0.03 -6.69
CA GLY A 77 -7.21 -0.53 -7.15
C GLY A 77 -7.98 -1.09 -5.96
N PHE A 78 -9.30 -1.02 -6.06
CA PHE A 78 -10.19 -1.58 -5.05
C PHE A 78 -10.94 -2.74 -5.68
N PHE A 79 -10.99 -3.87 -4.99
CA PHE A 79 -11.76 -5.02 -5.49
C PHE A 79 -12.34 -5.80 -4.33
N LEU A 80 -13.44 -6.50 -4.62
CA LEU A 80 -14.12 -7.35 -3.66
C LEU A 80 -13.73 -8.80 -3.92
N SER A 81 -13.40 -9.53 -2.87
CA SER A 81 -13.28 -10.97 -2.92
C SER A 81 -14.38 -11.60 -2.08
N GLU A 82 -14.82 -12.78 -2.48
CA GLU A 82 -15.82 -13.53 -1.72
C GLU A 82 -15.17 -14.77 -1.13
N TRP A 83 -15.45 -14.99 0.16
CA TRP A 83 -15.03 -16.19 0.86
C TRP A 83 -16.08 -16.57 1.89
N LYS A 84 -16.64 -17.77 1.77
CA LYS A 84 -17.70 -18.27 2.67
C LYS A 84 -18.85 -17.27 2.83
N GLU A 85 -19.37 -16.77 1.71
CA GLU A 85 -20.47 -15.79 1.66
C GLU A 85 -20.13 -14.41 2.23
N LYS A 86 -18.89 -14.18 2.60
CA LYS A 86 -18.44 -12.86 3.05
C LYS A 86 -17.76 -12.12 1.91
N ARG A 87 -18.05 -10.83 1.80
CA ARG A 87 -17.37 -9.95 0.86
C ARG A 87 -16.29 -9.19 1.59
N ILE A 88 -15.07 -9.28 1.07
CA ILE A 88 -13.91 -8.63 1.66
C ILE A 88 -13.41 -7.57 0.70
N GLN A 89 -13.31 -6.33 1.18
CA GLN A 89 -12.73 -5.24 0.41
C GLN A 89 -11.22 -5.33 0.45
N ASN A 90 -10.61 -5.36 -0.71
CA ASN A 90 -9.17 -5.41 -0.86
C ASN A 90 -8.66 -4.17 -1.57
N ILE A 91 -7.47 -3.72 -1.19
CA ILE A 91 -6.77 -2.62 -1.83
C ILE A 91 -5.44 -3.17 -2.35
N LYS A 92 -5.22 -3.00 -3.65
CA LYS A 92 -3.98 -3.39 -4.28
C LYS A 92 -3.22 -2.14 -4.71
N VAL A 93 -1.95 -2.05 -4.32
CA VAL A 93 -1.09 -0.95 -4.72
C VAL A 93 -0.31 -1.39 -5.96
N PHE A 94 -0.57 -0.76 -7.10
CA PHE A 94 0.07 -1.11 -8.37
C PHE A 94 1.40 -0.40 -8.55
N ASN A 95 1.50 0.82 -8.03
CA ASN A 95 2.69 1.63 -8.18
C ASN A 95 2.77 2.64 -7.03
N LEU A 96 3.98 3.04 -6.72
CA LEU A 96 4.25 4.01 -5.67
C LEU A 96 5.41 4.88 -6.11
N SER A 97 5.25 6.18 -6.01
CA SER A 97 6.32 7.13 -6.31
C SER A 97 6.40 8.19 -5.23
N LYS A 98 7.62 8.65 -4.97
CA LYS A 98 7.83 9.74 -4.02
C LYS A 98 7.42 11.05 -4.66
N LEU A 99 6.74 11.89 -3.89
CA LEU A 99 6.43 13.24 -4.33
C LEU A 99 7.60 14.13 -3.94
N LEU A 100 8.24 14.70 -4.94
CA LEU A 100 9.28 15.70 -4.73
C LEU A 100 8.61 17.00 -4.31
N ALA A 101 9.07 17.54 -3.20
CA ALA A 101 8.55 18.80 -2.70
C ALA A 101 8.98 19.96 -3.62
#